data_f6bc4e61d60869b54335e21088d3f446
#
_entry.id   f6bc4e61d60869b54335e21088d3f446
#
_cell.length_a   1.000
_cell.length_b   1.000
_cell.length_c   1.000
_cell.angle_alpha   90.00
_cell.angle_beta   90.00
_cell.angle_gamma   90.00
#
_symmetry.space_group_name_H-M   'P 1'
#
loop_
_entity.id
_entity.type
_entity.pdbx_description
1 polymer ?
#
loop_
_entity_poly.entity_id
_entity_poly.type
_entity_poly.pdbx_seq_one_letter_code
_entity_poly.pdbx_strand_id
1 'polypeptide(L)' 'MDRNVLNDVINILCANIEKVHGVIITNNGVITNAYGMNKYEYLDRIVFSNEYMNNIVLEYKDIKSITIVGNNN' A
#
# COMPACT_ATOMS: atom_id res chain seq x y z
N MET A 1 6.10 -10.44 -2.08
CA MET A 1 7.00 -9.43 -1.46
C MET A 1 7.34 -9.86 -0.05
N ASP A 2 8.57 -9.62 0.38
CA ASP A 2 8.99 -9.91 1.75
C ASP A 2 8.15 -9.09 2.75
N ARG A 3 7.62 -9.78 3.76
CA ARG A 3 6.73 -9.17 4.74
C ARG A 3 7.40 -8.06 5.56
N ASN A 4 8.67 -8.24 5.91
CA ASN A 4 9.41 -7.24 6.70
C ASN A 4 9.65 -5.97 5.89
N VAL A 5 10.04 -6.11 4.63
CA VAL A 5 10.22 -4.97 3.71
C VAL A 5 8.89 -4.25 3.51
N LEU A 6 7.81 -5.00 3.30
CA LEU A 6 6.48 -4.42 3.12
C LEU A 6 6.03 -3.66 4.37
N ASN A 7 6.24 -4.22 5.56
CA ASN A 7 5.89 -3.54 6.81
C ASN A 7 6.67 -2.23 6.99
N ASP A 8 7.95 -2.20 6.63
CA ASP A 8 8.75 -0.98 6.68
C ASP A 8 8.19 0.10 5.76
N VAL A 9 7.81 -0.27 4.55
CA VAL A 9 7.20 0.66 3.58
C VAL A 9 5.85 1.17 4.10
N ILE A 10 5.02 0.29 4.63
CA ILE A 10 3.71 0.67 5.21
C ILE A 10 3.90 1.66 6.35
N ASN A 11 4.87 1.43 7.22
CA ASN A 11 5.15 2.34 8.34
C ASN A 11 5.56 3.74 7.84
N ILE A 12 6.36 3.81 6.79
CA ILE A 12 6.74 5.09 6.17
C ILE A 12 5.50 5.80 5.60
N LEU A 13 4.67 5.07 4.88
CA LEU A 13 3.44 5.62 4.30
C LEU A 13 2.48 6.13 5.37
N CYS A 14 2.29 5.37 6.45
CA CYS A 14 1.42 5.76 7.55
C CYS A 14 1.93 6.99 8.30
N ALA A 15 3.24 7.14 8.44
CA ALA A 15 3.86 8.28 9.11
C ALA A 15 3.80 9.57 8.29
N ASN A 16 3.60 9.48 6.97
CA ASN A 16 3.65 10.61 6.04
C ASN A 16 2.41 10.70 5.15
N ILE A 17 1.26 10.31 5.67
CA ILE A 17 0.02 10.11 4.90
C ILE A 17 -0.41 11.33 4.07
N GLU A 18 -0.09 12.54 4.51
CA GLU A 18 -0.44 13.77 3.79
C GLU A 18 0.57 14.13 2.70
N LYS A 19 1.78 13.58 2.77
CA LYS A 19 2.88 13.95 1.89
C LYS A 19 3.18 12.93 0.82
N VAL A 20 2.88 11.66 1.08
CA VAL A 20 3.20 10.56 0.18
C VAL A 20 2.03 9.59 0.08
N HIS A 21 2.03 8.81 -0.99
CA HIS A 21 1.13 7.66 -1.15
C HIS A 21 1.91 6.50 -1.75
N GLY A 22 1.32 5.32 -1.73
CA GLY A 22 1.90 4.13 -2.35
C GLY A 22 1.37 3.92 -3.75
N VAL A 23 2.22 3.35 -4.61
CA VAL A 23 1.79 2.77 -5.88
C VAL A 23 2.08 1.27 -5.80
N ILE A 24 1.04 0.46 -5.83
CA ILE A 24 1.13 -0.98 -5.67
C ILE A 24 0.97 -1.63 -7.04
N ILE A 25 1.87 -2.57 -7.33
CA ILE A 25 1.75 -3.47 -8.49
C ILE A 25 1.54 -4.87 -7.95
N THR A 26 0.45 -5.50 -8.37
CA THR A 26 0.13 -6.87 -7.98
C THR A 26 0.87 -7.88 -8.86
N ASN A 27 0.89 -9.15 -8.43
CA ASN A 27 1.57 -10.21 -9.19
C ASN A 27 0.97 -10.43 -10.58
N ASN A 28 -0.30 -10.09 -10.77
CA ASN A 28 -0.95 -10.19 -12.08
C ASN A 28 -0.91 -8.86 -12.87
N GLY A 29 -0.09 -7.91 -12.44
CA GLY A 29 0.18 -6.69 -13.21
C GLY A 29 -0.82 -5.55 -13.01
N VAL A 30 -1.74 -5.66 -12.08
CA VAL A 30 -2.67 -4.55 -11.76
C VAL A 30 -1.91 -3.47 -10.99
N ILE A 31 -2.06 -2.22 -11.42
CA ILE A 31 -1.45 -1.05 -10.77
C ILE A 31 -2.54 -0.28 -10.05
N THR A 32 -2.33 0.03 -8.78
CA THR A 32 -3.28 0.81 -8.00
C THR A 32 -2.56 1.81 -7.09
N ASN A 33 -3.14 2.98 -6.94
CA ASN A 33 -2.68 3.97 -5.96
C ASN A 33 -3.24 3.62 -4.58
N ALA A 34 -2.45 3.84 -3.54
CA ALA A 34 -2.80 3.46 -2.18
C ALA A 34 -2.63 4.65 -1.24
N TYR A 35 -3.73 5.10 -0.67
CA TYR A 35 -3.80 6.19 0.29
C TYR A 35 -4.33 5.66 1.62
N GLY A 36 -3.90 6.23 2.74
CA GLY A 36 -4.43 5.88 4.06
C GLY A 36 -4.26 4.41 4.41
N MET A 37 -3.08 3.86 4.14
CA MET A 37 -2.82 2.44 4.28
C MET A 37 -2.80 1.99 5.74
N ASN A 38 -3.45 0.86 6.01
CA ASN A 38 -3.43 0.16 7.29
C ASN A 38 -3.12 -1.32 7.06
N LYS A 39 -2.51 -1.95 8.05
CA LYS A 39 -2.22 -3.37 7.99
C LYS A 39 -3.08 -4.16 8.98
N TYR A 40 -3.46 -5.37 8.58
CA TYR A 40 -4.07 -6.35 9.46
C TYR A 40 -3.00 -7.38 9.85
N GLU A 41 -2.41 -7.24 11.04
CA GLU A 41 -1.29 -8.08 11.48
C GLU A 41 -1.59 -9.59 11.44
N TYR A 42 -2.82 -9.95 11.81
CA TYR A 42 -3.19 -11.38 11.93
C TYR A 42 -3.66 -12.00 10.63
N LEU A 43 -3.94 -11.21 9.60
CA LEU A 43 -4.56 -11.69 8.37
C LEU A 43 -3.66 -11.57 7.16
N ASP A 44 -2.41 -11.14 7.34
CA ASP A 44 -1.46 -10.90 6.25
C ASP A 44 -2.05 -10.07 5.11
N ARG A 45 -2.81 -9.05 5.48
CA ARG A 45 -3.53 -8.17 4.57
C ARG A 45 -3.25 -6.72 4.88
N ILE A 46 -3.35 -5.90 3.84
CA ILE A 46 -3.39 -4.44 3.95
C ILE A 46 -4.73 -3.94 3.43
N VAL A 47 -5.16 -2.82 3.98
CA VAL A 47 -6.32 -2.09 3.47
C VAL A 47 -5.92 -0.65 3.18
N PHE A 48 -6.42 -0.11 2.09
CA PHE A 48 -6.15 1.27 1.70
C PHE A 48 -7.30 1.83 0.86
N SER A 49 -7.28 3.13 0.62
CA SER A 49 -8.19 3.76 -0.33
C SER A 49 -7.46 4.02 -1.64
N ASN A 50 -8.10 3.74 -2.76
CA ASN A 50 -7.56 4.13 -4.06
C ASN A 50 -7.91 5.59 -4.39
N GLU A 51 -7.53 6.07 -5.57
CA GLU A 51 -7.79 7.45 -6.01
C GLU A 51 -9.28 7.77 -6.17
N TYR A 52 -10.12 6.75 -6.26
CA TYR A 52 -11.58 6.90 -6.33
C TYR A 52 -12.25 6.78 -4.97
N MET A 53 -11.47 6.72 -3.89
CA MET A 53 -11.91 6.57 -2.50
C MET A 53 -12.62 5.23 -2.22
N ASN A 54 -12.35 4.21 -3.03
CA ASN A 54 -12.81 2.86 -2.76
C ASN A 54 -11.84 2.15 -1.81
N ASN A 55 -12.37 1.42 -0.85
CA ASN A 55 -11.57 0.59 0.04
C ASN A 55 -11.11 -0.68 -0.68
N ILE A 56 -9.81 -0.89 -0.69
CA ILE A 56 -9.16 -2.03 -1.34
C ILE A 56 -8.46 -2.86 -0.25
N VAL A 57 -8.62 -4.17 -0.32
CA VAL A 57 -7.94 -5.11 0.57
C VAL A 57 -7.08 -6.03 -0.29
N LEU A 58 -5.79 -6.13 0.05
CA LEU A 58 -4.85 -7.03 -0.65
C LEU A 58 -4.12 -7.89 0.37
N GLU A 59 -3.92 -9.16 0.02
CA GLU A 59 -3.03 -10.03 0.77
C GLU A 59 -1.56 -9.71 0.41
N TYR A 60 -0.67 -9.83 1.38
CA TYR A 60 0.77 -9.56 1.17
C TYR A 60 1.35 -10.40 0.03
N LYS A 61 0.93 -11.66 -0.09
CA LYS A 61 1.42 -12.57 -1.13
C LYS A 61 1.09 -12.09 -2.55
N ASP A 62 0.07 -11.27 -2.71
CA ASP A 62 -0.37 -10.80 -4.03
C ASP A 62 0.31 -9.51 -4.48
N ILE A 63 1.13 -8.92 -3.62
CA ILE A 63 1.85 -7.68 -3.90
C ILE A 63 3.21 -7.99 -4.50
N LYS A 64 3.44 -7.55 -5.72
CA LYS A 64 4.73 -7.67 -6.39
C LYS A 64 5.69 -6.58 -5.95
N SER A 65 5.21 -5.34 -5.92
CA SER A 65 6.01 -4.18 -5.51
C SER A 65 5.14 -3.08 -4.96
N ILE A 66 5.75 -2.23 -4.15
CA ILE A 66 5.15 -1.00 -3.66
C ILE A 66 6.19 0.12 -3.74
N THR A 67 5.80 1.25 -4.32
CA THR A 67 6.66 2.41 -4.48
C THR A 67 6.06 3.58 -3.72
N ILE A 68 6.89 4.35 -3.05
CA ILE A 68 6.48 5.56 -2.33
C ILE A 68 6.61 6.74 -3.29
N VAL A 69 5.52 7.48 -3.46
CA VAL A 69 5.44 8.61 -4.39
C VAL A 69 4.98 9.85 -3.62
N GLY A 70 5.63 10.97 -3.86
CA GLY A 70 5.23 12.24 -3.27
C GLY A 70 3.90 12.74 -3.83
N ASN A 71 3.05 13.27 -2.94
CA ASN A 71 1.81 13.90 -3.36
C ASN A 71 2.12 15.27 -3.97
N ASN A 72 1.52 15.55 -5.12
CA ASN A 72 1.65 16.86 -5.77
C ASN A 72 0.59 17.81 -5.20
N ASN A 73 1.05 18.75 -4.42
CA ASN A 73 0.17 19.80 -3.89
C ASN A 73 0.76 21.19 -4.24
#